data_3ee91832d773e623cf5e302624c0f36b
#
_entry.id   3ee91832d773e623cf5e302624c0f36b
#
_cell.length_a   1.000
_cell.length_b   1.000
_cell.length_c   1.000
_cell.angle_alpha   90.00
_cell.angle_beta   90.00
_cell.angle_gamma   90.00
#
_symmetry.space_group_name_H-M   'P 1'
#
loop_
_entity.id
_entity.type
_entity.pdbx_description
1 polymer ?
#
loop_
_entity_poly.entity_id
_entity_poly.type
_entity_poly.pdbx_seq_one_letter_code
_entity_poly.pdbx_strand_id
1 'polypeptide(L)'
;MLFTVGFGIPLLVLVQMFMYAMYKLFGWDIRLNLLWLCNHWMSRMGWMSVGHFLLLLVLLTFAGTSWLLSVRMIQTRAAMAKLRSMENHIWSERLNARYEHLRRPRFVVVEQSSPVAFTIGLWRPCIVLSTGLLHMLDPEEEEAVVYHEVHHLWHRDPLKTTLLSVFAAMMPYIPVLKHTSQQYRIVREILADNEAIERTGNAVGIGSALLKLLRACSPSIVESRTQIIQSSFADTSVNVRISRLLDPERDVKLRLPRYAILISATVFLLLSILFVWSIG
;
A
#
# COMPACT_ATOMS: atom_id res chain seq x y z
N MET A 1 9.89 -6.22 7.88
CA MET A 1 9.14 -6.38 9.14
C MET A 1 7.76 -5.71 9.12
N LEU A 2 7.59 -4.40 8.87
CA LEU A 2 6.25 -3.75 8.85
C LEU A 2 5.29 -4.36 7.83
N PHE A 3 5.77 -4.69 6.63
CA PHE A 3 4.94 -5.34 5.61
C PHE A 3 4.49 -6.74 6.05
N THR A 4 5.39 -7.52 6.65
CA THR A 4 5.07 -8.88 7.10
C THR A 4 4.04 -8.88 8.23
N VAL A 5 4.10 -7.93 9.16
CA VAL A 5 3.08 -7.76 10.22
C VAL A 5 1.77 -7.23 9.62
N GLY A 6 1.82 -6.19 8.79
CA GLY A 6 0.63 -5.59 8.18
C GLY A 6 -0.09 -6.49 7.18
N PHE A 7 0.60 -7.46 6.58
CA PHE A 7 0.03 -8.46 5.69
C PHE A 7 -0.38 -9.73 6.43
N GLY A 8 0.41 -10.17 7.41
CA GLY A 8 0.19 -11.40 8.16
C GLY A 8 -1.09 -11.37 8.98
N ILE A 9 -1.40 -10.26 9.66
CA ILE A 9 -2.63 -10.14 10.47
C ILE A 9 -3.90 -10.26 9.60
N PRO A 10 -4.07 -9.48 8.50
CA PRO A 10 -5.26 -9.65 7.64
C PRO A 10 -5.33 -11.03 7.01
N LEU A 11 -4.20 -11.62 6.63
CA LEU A 11 -4.17 -12.96 6.07
C LEU A 11 -4.68 -14.01 7.08
N LEU A 12 -4.25 -13.94 8.34
CA LEU A 12 -4.75 -14.82 9.40
C LEU A 12 -6.25 -14.65 9.61
N VAL A 13 -6.77 -13.41 9.64
CA VAL A 13 -8.20 -13.14 9.76
C VAL A 13 -8.97 -13.70 8.57
N LEU A 14 -8.47 -13.51 7.34
CA LEU A 14 -9.08 -14.06 6.13
C LEU A 14 -9.10 -15.59 6.13
N VAL A 15 -8.01 -16.23 6.58
CA VAL A 15 -7.96 -17.70 6.70
C VAL A 15 -9.01 -18.20 7.72
N GLN A 16 -9.12 -17.55 8.89
CA GLN A 16 -10.17 -17.90 9.87
C GLN A 16 -11.57 -17.71 9.30
N MET A 17 -11.81 -16.58 8.63
CA MET A 17 -13.09 -16.31 7.97
C MET A 17 -13.38 -17.33 6.87
N PHE A 18 -12.39 -17.72 6.08
CA PHE A 18 -12.54 -18.72 5.03
C PHE A 18 -12.88 -20.09 5.62
N MET A 19 -12.18 -20.54 6.66
CA MET A 19 -12.48 -21.80 7.35
C MET A 19 -13.90 -21.79 7.91
N TYR A 20 -14.34 -20.68 8.50
CA TYR A 20 -15.69 -20.52 8.99
C TYR A 20 -16.75 -20.59 7.87
N ALA A 21 -16.52 -19.92 6.75
CA ALA A 21 -17.42 -19.98 5.59
C ALA A 21 -17.53 -21.39 5.02
N MET A 22 -16.40 -22.11 4.89
CA MET A 22 -16.38 -23.50 4.44
C MET A 22 -17.15 -24.43 5.36
N TYR A 23 -17.02 -24.26 6.68
CA TYR A 23 -17.82 -25.00 7.65
C TYR A 23 -19.33 -24.75 7.46
N LYS A 24 -19.75 -23.48 7.38
CA LYS A 24 -21.18 -23.11 7.27
C LYS A 24 -21.82 -23.47 5.93
N LEU A 25 -21.06 -23.38 4.82
CA LEU A 25 -21.58 -23.65 3.47
C LEU A 25 -21.48 -25.10 3.05
N PHE A 26 -20.46 -25.84 3.52
CA PHE A 26 -20.15 -27.19 3.08
C PHE A 26 -20.20 -28.25 4.19
N GLY A 27 -20.49 -27.84 5.43
CA GLY A 27 -20.66 -28.78 6.56
C GLY A 27 -19.38 -29.49 6.99
N TRP A 28 -18.21 -28.85 6.76
CA TRP A 28 -16.92 -29.43 7.18
C TRP A 28 -16.81 -29.48 8.70
N ASP A 29 -16.91 -30.70 9.25
CA ASP A 29 -16.99 -30.98 10.67
C ASP A 29 -15.64 -30.76 11.37
N ILE A 30 -15.54 -29.67 12.13
CA ILE A 30 -14.47 -29.46 13.11
C ILE A 30 -15.08 -29.69 14.49
N ARG A 31 -14.90 -30.90 15.02
CA ARG A 31 -15.48 -31.36 16.30
C ARG A 31 -14.90 -30.61 17.50
N LEU A 32 -15.71 -29.72 18.12
CA LEU A 32 -15.58 -29.33 19.53
C LEU A 32 -17.01 -29.14 20.09
N ASN A 33 -17.50 -30.11 20.82
CA ASN A 33 -18.90 -30.35 21.16
C ASN A 33 -19.53 -29.50 22.30
N LEU A 34 -18.86 -28.51 22.89
CA LEU A 34 -19.39 -27.72 24.03
C LEU A 34 -20.31 -26.56 23.63
N LEU A 35 -20.38 -26.21 22.38
CA LEU A 35 -21.04 -24.99 21.88
C LEU A 35 -22.37 -25.24 21.17
N TRP A 36 -22.68 -26.50 20.86
CA TRP A 36 -23.97 -26.90 20.33
C TRP A 36 -25.12 -26.56 21.30
N LEU A 37 -24.89 -26.72 22.61
CA LEU A 37 -25.87 -26.46 23.66
C LEU A 37 -26.26 -24.98 23.76
N CYS A 38 -25.29 -24.05 23.67
CA CYS A 38 -25.56 -22.61 23.73
C CYS A 38 -26.23 -22.07 22.45
N ASN A 39 -25.87 -22.58 21.29
CA ASN A 39 -26.50 -22.20 20.01
C ASN A 39 -27.96 -22.66 19.94
N HIS A 40 -28.25 -23.82 20.53
CA HIS A 40 -29.62 -24.35 20.63
C HIS A 40 -30.52 -23.53 21.56
N TRP A 41 -29.97 -22.97 22.65
CA TRP A 41 -30.72 -22.09 23.56
C TRP A 41 -30.99 -20.71 22.94
N MET A 42 -30.06 -20.11 22.22
CA MET A 42 -30.24 -18.80 21.57
C MET A 42 -31.18 -18.86 20.37
N SER A 43 -31.19 -19.95 19.61
CA SER A 43 -32.15 -20.14 18.52
C SER A 43 -33.61 -20.27 19.01
N ARG A 44 -33.81 -20.77 20.24
CA ARG A 44 -35.15 -20.80 20.89
C ARG A 44 -35.66 -19.43 21.32
N MET A 45 -34.79 -18.44 21.51
CA MET A 45 -35.18 -17.07 21.88
C MET A 45 -35.53 -16.15 20.69
N GLY A 46 -35.55 -16.67 19.45
CA GLY A 46 -35.91 -15.90 18.25
C GLY A 46 -34.90 -14.82 17.85
N TRP A 47 -33.73 -14.83 18.44
CA TRP A 47 -32.64 -13.90 18.07
C TRP A 47 -31.89 -14.46 16.86
N MET A 48 -31.59 -13.60 15.92
CA MET A 48 -30.66 -13.97 14.84
C MET A 48 -29.38 -14.50 15.46
N SER A 49 -29.03 -15.76 15.17
CA SER A 49 -27.87 -16.38 15.79
C SER A 49 -26.61 -15.60 15.47
N VAL A 50 -25.70 -15.49 16.44
CA VAL A 50 -24.37 -14.83 16.25
C VAL A 50 -23.70 -15.35 14.99
N GLY A 51 -23.91 -16.62 14.64
CA GLY A 51 -23.41 -17.21 13.40
C GLY A 51 -23.86 -16.54 12.11
N HIS A 52 -25.08 -16.01 12.03
CA HIS A 52 -25.55 -15.28 10.85
C HIS A 52 -24.83 -13.91 10.71
N PHE A 53 -24.62 -13.21 11.83
CA PHE A 53 -23.84 -11.97 11.82
C PHE A 53 -22.38 -12.19 11.43
N LEU A 54 -21.77 -13.27 11.93
CA LEU A 54 -20.40 -13.65 11.57
C LEU A 54 -20.31 -14.04 10.08
N LEU A 55 -21.26 -14.80 9.58
CA LEU A 55 -21.32 -15.15 8.15
C LEU A 55 -21.47 -13.89 7.29
N LEU A 56 -22.36 -12.97 7.66
CA LEU A 56 -22.54 -11.71 6.96
C LEU A 56 -21.25 -10.87 6.97
N LEU A 57 -20.58 -10.75 8.12
CA LEU A 57 -19.29 -10.07 8.26
C LEU A 57 -18.24 -10.67 7.32
N VAL A 58 -18.14 -12.01 7.29
CA VAL A 58 -17.24 -12.75 6.41
C VAL A 58 -17.53 -12.43 4.94
N LEU A 59 -18.81 -12.62 4.52
CA LEU A 59 -19.20 -12.38 3.13
C LEU A 59 -18.95 -10.94 2.70
N LEU A 60 -19.30 -9.94 3.53
CA LEU A 60 -19.05 -8.54 3.25
C LEU A 60 -17.54 -8.22 3.16
N THR A 61 -16.72 -8.81 4.04
CA THR A 61 -15.27 -8.62 4.02
C THR A 61 -14.67 -9.21 2.74
N PHE A 62 -15.04 -10.44 2.35
CA PHE A 62 -14.53 -11.06 1.12
C PHE A 62 -15.03 -10.35 -0.14
N ALA A 63 -16.33 -10.07 -0.23
CA ALA A 63 -16.93 -9.38 -1.36
C ALA A 63 -16.33 -7.97 -1.51
N GLY A 64 -16.24 -7.22 -0.41
CA GLY A 64 -15.66 -5.87 -0.40
C GLY A 64 -14.17 -5.87 -0.78
N THR A 65 -13.39 -6.83 -0.24
CA THR A 65 -11.97 -6.96 -0.59
C THR A 65 -11.78 -7.28 -2.07
N SER A 66 -12.55 -8.26 -2.59
CA SER A 66 -12.50 -8.66 -4.00
C SER A 66 -12.95 -7.52 -4.93
N TRP A 67 -14.01 -6.82 -4.55
CA TRP A 67 -14.49 -5.66 -5.27
C TRP A 67 -13.45 -4.54 -5.32
N LEU A 68 -12.90 -4.15 -4.16
CA LEU A 68 -11.94 -3.06 -4.09
C LEU A 68 -10.63 -3.40 -4.83
N LEU A 69 -10.14 -4.64 -4.74
CA LEU A 69 -8.99 -5.11 -5.51
C LEU A 69 -9.27 -5.06 -7.02
N SER A 70 -10.45 -5.51 -7.46
CA SER A 70 -10.87 -5.45 -8.86
C SER A 70 -10.92 -4.01 -9.38
N VAL A 71 -11.53 -3.10 -8.61
CA VAL A 71 -11.58 -1.67 -8.94
C VAL A 71 -10.16 -1.09 -9.05
N ARG A 72 -9.27 -1.37 -8.08
CA ARG A 72 -7.88 -0.91 -8.13
C ARG A 72 -7.13 -1.47 -9.35
N MET A 73 -7.37 -2.73 -9.69
CA MET A 73 -6.76 -3.35 -10.86
C MET A 73 -7.25 -2.71 -12.17
N ILE A 74 -8.56 -2.45 -12.29
CA ILE A 74 -9.15 -1.78 -13.46
C ILE A 74 -8.62 -0.34 -13.58
N GLN A 75 -8.60 0.41 -12.47
CA GLN A 75 -8.06 1.78 -12.44
C GLN A 75 -6.59 1.82 -12.85
N THR A 76 -5.77 0.89 -12.33
CA THR A 76 -4.36 0.81 -12.69
C THR A 76 -4.16 0.47 -14.16
N ARG A 77 -4.96 -0.47 -14.71
CA ARG A 77 -4.93 -0.81 -16.15
C ARG A 77 -5.34 0.36 -17.04
N ALA A 78 -6.41 1.07 -16.67
CA ALA A 78 -6.88 2.25 -17.39
C ALA A 78 -5.83 3.38 -17.36
N ALA A 79 -5.23 3.64 -16.18
CA ALA A 79 -4.14 4.61 -16.05
C ALA A 79 -2.93 4.22 -16.93
N MET A 80 -2.53 2.95 -16.92
CA MET A 80 -1.44 2.44 -17.76
C MET A 80 -1.74 2.58 -19.25
N ALA A 81 -2.99 2.31 -19.69
CA ALA A 81 -3.40 2.49 -21.08
C ALA A 81 -3.31 3.97 -21.50
N LYS A 82 -3.78 4.88 -20.65
CA LYS A 82 -3.68 6.34 -20.87
C LYS A 82 -2.21 6.80 -20.93
N LEU A 83 -1.35 6.33 -20.02
CA LEU A 83 0.06 6.70 -20.03
C LEU A 83 0.77 6.21 -21.29
N ARG A 84 0.43 5.01 -21.78
CA ARG A 84 0.98 4.49 -23.05
C ARG A 84 0.53 5.28 -24.27
N SER A 85 -0.69 5.84 -24.27
CA SER A 85 -1.14 6.69 -25.39
C SER A 85 -0.41 8.04 -25.44
N MET A 86 0.26 8.43 -24.33
CA MET A 86 1.06 9.66 -24.22
C MET A 86 2.57 9.36 -24.24
N GLU A 87 2.95 8.11 -24.57
CA GLU A 87 4.35 7.67 -24.52
C GLU A 87 5.17 8.30 -25.65
N ASN A 88 6.27 8.93 -25.27
CA ASN A 88 7.32 9.33 -26.19
C ASN A 88 8.32 8.18 -26.35
N HIS A 89 8.18 7.43 -27.46
CA HIS A 89 8.96 6.23 -27.72
C HIS A 89 10.47 6.49 -27.79
N ILE A 90 10.89 7.62 -28.34
CA ILE A 90 12.32 7.95 -28.49
C ILE A 90 12.99 8.07 -27.12
N TRP A 91 12.38 8.80 -26.20
CA TRP A 91 12.88 8.93 -24.83
C TRP A 91 12.78 7.64 -24.04
N SER A 92 11.69 6.88 -24.21
CA SER A 92 11.51 5.58 -23.55
C SER A 92 12.58 4.59 -23.98
N GLU A 93 12.88 4.47 -25.27
CA GLU A 93 13.95 3.60 -25.81
C GLU A 93 15.33 4.03 -25.31
N ARG A 94 15.60 5.33 -25.32
CA ARG A 94 16.89 5.87 -24.81
C ARG A 94 17.12 5.50 -23.36
N LEU A 95 16.13 5.68 -22.48
CA LEU A 95 16.24 5.33 -21.06
C LEU A 95 16.31 3.82 -20.86
N ASN A 96 15.51 3.04 -21.57
CA ASN A 96 15.56 1.57 -21.48
C ASN A 96 16.94 1.02 -21.92
N ALA A 97 17.56 1.61 -22.95
CA ALA A 97 18.90 1.23 -23.38
C ALA A 97 19.97 1.67 -22.36
N ARG A 98 19.90 2.91 -21.84
CA ARG A 98 20.86 3.44 -20.86
C ARG A 98 20.90 2.62 -19.57
N TYR A 99 19.73 2.18 -19.09
CA TYR A 99 19.58 1.44 -17.84
C TYR A 99 19.28 -0.06 -18.02
N GLU A 100 19.60 -0.64 -19.17
CA GLU A 100 19.37 -2.08 -19.44
C GLU A 100 20.08 -2.99 -18.44
N HIS A 101 21.22 -2.56 -17.90
CA HIS A 101 22.01 -3.27 -16.89
C HIS A 101 21.28 -3.44 -15.54
N LEU A 102 20.22 -2.68 -15.26
CA LEU A 102 19.45 -2.71 -14.02
C LEU A 102 18.34 -3.79 -14.05
N ARG A 103 18.64 -5.04 -14.42
CA ARG A 103 17.65 -6.13 -14.54
C ARG A 103 16.45 -5.77 -15.42
N ARG A 104 16.69 -5.00 -16.47
CA ARG A 104 15.73 -4.57 -17.49
C ARG A 104 14.47 -3.90 -16.90
N PRO A 105 14.61 -2.79 -16.18
CA PRO A 105 13.46 -2.00 -15.78
C PRO A 105 12.75 -1.53 -17.04
N ARG A 106 11.42 -1.43 -16.98
CA ARG A 106 10.65 -0.86 -18.07
C ARG A 106 10.37 0.61 -17.79
N PHE A 107 10.98 1.49 -18.55
CA PHE A 107 10.69 2.92 -18.54
C PHE A 107 9.65 3.26 -19.60
N VAL A 108 8.71 4.12 -19.21
CA VAL A 108 7.71 4.75 -20.08
C VAL A 108 7.83 6.25 -19.88
N VAL A 109 8.32 6.96 -20.87
CA VAL A 109 8.41 8.42 -20.82
C VAL A 109 7.17 9.01 -21.44
N VAL A 110 6.44 9.82 -20.68
CA VAL A 110 5.21 10.48 -21.15
C VAL A 110 5.49 11.91 -21.54
N GLU A 111 4.86 12.36 -22.62
CA GLU A 111 4.99 13.73 -23.10
C GLU A 111 4.09 14.65 -22.27
N GLN A 112 4.70 15.22 -21.22
CA GLN A 112 4.03 16.10 -20.27
C GLN A 112 5.02 17.12 -19.71
N SER A 113 4.64 18.41 -19.70
CA SER A 113 5.48 19.49 -19.16
C SER A 113 5.61 19.48 -17.65
N SER A 114 4.58 19.01 -16.92
CA SER A 114 4.69 18.87 -15.47
C SER A 114 5.67 17.76 -15.09
N PRO A 115 6.62 18.01 -14.17
CA PRO A 115 7.59 16.99 -13.77
C PRO A 115 6.91 15.90 -12.93
N VAL A 116 7.01 14.65 -13.40
CA VAL A 116 6.41 13.48 -12.75
C VAL A 116 7.36 12.30 -12.82
N ALA A 117 7.55 11.62 -11.69
CA ALA A 117 8.21 10.33 -11.58
C ALA A 117 7.40 9.43 -10.66
N PHE A 118 7.10 8.22 -11.08
CA PHE A 118 6.47 7.21 -10.23
C PHE A 118 6.53 5.82 -10.85
N THR A 119 6.46 4.81 -10.00
CA THR A 119 6.33 3.41 -10.41
C THR A 119 4.87 2.96 -10.31
N ILE A 120 4.32 2.43 -11.40
CA ILE A 120 2.93 1.97 -11.52
C ILE A 120 2.86 0.55 -12.04
N GLY A 121 1.78 -0.17 -11.65
CA GLY A 121 1.52 -1.54 -12.09
C GLY A 121 1.58 -2.53 -10.94
N LEU A 122 0.59 -3.43 -10.83
CA LEU A 122 0.50 -4.39 -9.73
C LEU A 122 1.35 -5.64 -10.00
N TRP A 123 1.18 -6.28 -11.17
CA TRP A 123 1.86 -7.52 -11.54
C TRP A 123 3.11 -7.30 -12.37
N ARG A 124 3.07 -6.33 -13.28
CA ARG A 124 4.17 -5.95 -14.15
C ARG A 124 4.41 -4.45 -14.01
N PRO A 125 5.09 -4.03 -12.93
CA PRO A 125 5.34 -2.61 -12.70
C PRO A 125 6.26 -2.05 -13.78
N CYS A 126 6.04 -0.77 -14.09
CA CYS A 126 6.93 0.03 -14.92
C CYS A 126 7.15 1.40 -14.27
N ILE A 127 8.25 2.03 -14.63
CA ILE A 127 8.63 3.37 -14.17
C ILE A 127 8.13 4.37 -15.21
N VAL A 128 7.38 5.37 -14.75
CA VAL A 128 6.86 6.46 -15.57
C VAL A 128 7.59 7.73 -15.23
N LEU A 129 8.18 8.36 -16.22
CA LEU A 129 8.85 9.67 -16.12
C LEU A 129 8.23 10.61 -17.15
N SER A 130 8.16 11.90 -16.86
CA SER A 130 7.72 12.90 -17.83
C SER A 130 8.88 13.59 -18.55
N THR A 131 8.65 14.07 -19.76
CA THR A 131 9.63 14.90 -20.49
C THR A 131 9.97 16.16 -19.69
N GLY A 132 8.98 16.77 -19.03
CA GLY A 132 9.21 17.94 -18.18
C GLY A 132 10.15 17.64 -16.99
N LEU A 133 10.10 16.44 -16.43
CA LEU A 133 11.05 16.02 -15.41
C LEU A 133 12.46 15.89 -15.96
N LEU A 134 12.62 15.18 -17.09
CA LEU A 134 13.92 14.95 -17.72
C LEU A 134 14.60 16.24 -18.17
N HIS A 135 13.83 17.25 -18.54
CA HIS A 135 14.35 18.59 -18.86
C HIS A 135 14.71 19.43 -17.63
N MET A 136 14.11 19.14 -16.48
CA MET A 136 14.34 19.87 -15.23
C MET A 136 15.57 19.38 -14.46
N LEU A 137 15.86 18.09 -14.57
CA LEU A 137 16.91 17.42 -13.82
C LEU A 137 18.24 17.49 -14.59
N ASP A 138 19.34 17.65 -13.84
CA ASP A 138 20.66 17.37 -14.37
C ASP A 138 20.97 15.86 -14.37
N PRO A 139 22.06 15.40 -15.02
CA PRO A 139 22.35 13.97 -15.13
C PRO A 139 22.51 13.23 -13.81
N GLU A 140 23.04 13.87 -12.76
CA GLU A 140 23.21 13.25 -11.43
C GLU A 140 21.87 13.12 -10.70
N GLU A 141 21.01 14.13 -10.82
CA GLU A 141 19.65 14.12 -10.30
C GLU A 141 18.77 13.09 -11.01
N GLU A 142 18.87 13.01 -12.37
CA GLU A 142 18.16 12.00 -13.17
C GLU A 142 18.54 10.60 -12.70
N GLU A 143 19.83 10.34 -12.55
CA GLU A 143 20.32 9.03 -12.10
C GLU A 143 19.81 8.68 -10.71
N ALA A 144 19.82 9.62 -9.76
CA ALA A 144 19.32 9.44 -8.41
C ALA A 144 17.80 9.13 -8.41
N VAL A 145 16.99 9.86 -9.19
CA VAL A 145 15.55 9.59 -9.34
C VAL A 145 15.29 8.24 -9.98
N VAL A 146 16.09 7.85 -10.98
CA VAL A 146 15.95 6.53 -11.61
C VAL A 146 16.23 5.42 -10.61
N TYR A 147 17.28 5.47 -9.80
CA TYR A 147 17.54 4.44 -8.78
C TYR A 147 16.45 4.40 -7.70
N HIS A 148 15.92 5.56 -7.30
CA HIS A 148 14.78 5.64 -6.39
C HIS A 148 13.56 4.90 -6.96
N GLU A 149 13.18 5.15 -8.20
CA GLU A 149 12.03 4.47 -8.83
C GLU A 149 12.29 2.99 -9.11
N VAL A 150 13.52 2.62 -9.46
CA VAL A 150 13.95 1.23 -9.63
C VAL A 150 13.82 0.45 -8.33
N HIS A 151 14.10 1.06 -7.17
CA HIS A 151 13.85 0.46 -5.86
C HIS A 151 12.38 0.06 -5.71
N HIS A 152 11.44 0.98 -5.98
CA HIS A 152 10.00 0.69 -5.91
C HIS A 152 9.57 -0.43 -6.86
N LEU A 153 10.16 -0.48 -8.05
CA LEU A 153 9.91 -1.53 -9.03
C LEU A 153 10.38 -2.90 -8.53
N TRP A 154 11.60 -3.03 -8.06
CA TRP A 154 12.17 -4.30 -7.58
C TRP A 154 11.45 -4.82 -6.34
N HIS A 155 11.05 -3.92 -5.43
CA HIS A 155 10.34 -4.28 -4.21
C HIS A 155 8.83 -4.46 -4.41
N ARG A 156 8.31 -4.25 -5.64
CA ARG A 156 6.88 -4.31 -5.97
C ARG A 156 6.02 -3.45 -5.04
N ASP A 157 6.49 -2.26 -4.73
CA ASP A 157 5.84 -1.36 -3.79
C ASP A 157 4.41 -0.95 -4.20
N PRO A 158 4.07 -0.76 -5.52
CA PRO A 158 2.69 -0.52 -5.92
C PRO A 158 1.73 -1.64 -5.48
N LEU A 159 2.15 -2.91 -5.59
CA LEU A 159 1.34 -4.05 -5.15
C LEU A 159 1.20 -4.08 -3.62
N LYS A 160 2.32 -3.98 -2.89
CA LYS A 160 2.33 -4.01 -1.42
C LYS A 160 1.51 -2.88 -0.82
N THR A 161 1.63 -1.67 -1.36
CA THR A 161 0.87 -0.50 -0.91
C THR A 161 -0.62 -0.67 -1.19
N THR A 162 -0.98 -1.20 -2.35
CA THR A 162 -2.38 -1.48 -2.70
C THR A 162 -2.98 -2.51 -1.75
N LEU A 163 -2.30 -3.63 -1.50
CA LEU A 163 -2.78 -4.66 -0.57
C LEU A 163 -2.97 -4.11 0.84
N LEU A 164 -1.97 -3.41 1.39
CA LEU A 164 -2.08 -2.81 2.72
C LEU A 164 -3.22 -1.80 2.81
N SER A 165 -3.42 -0.99 1.76
CA SER A 165 -4.51 0.00 1.74
C SER A 165 -5.89 -0.65 1.64
N VAL A 166 -6.02 -1.73 0.88
CA VAL A 166 -7.28 -2.49 0.74
C VAL A 166 -7.61 -3.17 2.06
N PHE A 167 -6.66 -3.84 2.71
CA PHE A 167 -6.90 -4.46 4.01
C PHE A 167 -7.26 -3.44 5.09
N ALA A 168 -6.57 -2.30 5.12
CA ALA A 168 -6.91 -1.22 6.06
C ALA A 168 -8.30 -0.63 5.84
N ALA A 169 -8.79 -0.62 4.57
CA ALA A 169 -10.12 -0.13 4.22
C ALA A 169 -11.22 -1.15 4.54
N MET A 170 -10.96 -2.44 4.29
CA MET A 170 -11.96 -3.49 4.46
C MET A 170 -12.05 -4.02 5.89
N MET A 171 -11.02 -3.82 6.70
CA MET A 171 -10.97 -4.25 8.11
C MET A 171 -10.77 -3.04 9.04
N PRO A 172 -11.69 -2.04 9.05
CA PRO A 172 -11.55 -0.83 9.89
C PRO A 172 -11.61 -1.15 11.39
N TYR A 173 -12.16 -2.31 11.74
CA TYR A 173 -12.21 -2.83 13.11
C TYR A 173 -10.85 -3.33 13.61
N ILE A 174 -9.80 -3.35 12.76
CA ILE A 174 -8.41 -3.64 13.11
C ILE A 174 -7.55 -2.38 12.91
N PRO A 175 -7.52 -1.44 13.87
CA PRO A 175 -6.88 -0.13 13.70
C PRO A 175 -5.39 -0.19 13.36
N VAL A 176 -4.68 -1.24 13.80
CA VAL A 176 -3.26 -1.40 13.51
C VAL A 176 -2.96 -1.44 12.02
N LEU A 177 -3.89 -1.93 11.16
CA LEU A 177 -3.69 -2.01 9.72
C LEU A 177 -3.56 -0.64 9.07
N LYS A 178 -4.40 0.32 9.50
CA LYS A 178 -4.34 1.70 9.02
C LYS A 178 -2.98 2.34 9.36
N HIS A 179 -2.55 2.20 10.62
CA HIS A 179 -1.26 2.74 11.06
C HIS A 179 -0.07 2.07 10.36
N THR A 180 -0.11 0.74 10.19
CA THR A 180 0.94 0.01 9.48
C THR A 180 1.03 0.42 8.01
N SER A 181 -0.12 0.60 7.34
CA SER A 181 -0.17 1.09 5.96
C SER A 181 0.44 2.50 5.81
N GLN A 182 0.16 3.39 6.76
CA GLN A 182 0.74 4.74 6.79
C GLN A 182 2.25 4.72 7.03
N GLN A 183 2.71 3.95 8.02
CA GLN A 183 4.13 3.81 8.33
C GLN A 183 4.90 3.15 7.18
N TYR A 184 4.30 2.16 6.51
CA TYR A 184 4.90 1.52 5.36
C TYR A 184 5.18 2.51 4.23
N ARG A 185 4.26 3.46 3.97
CA ARG A 185 4.47 4.50 2.95
C ARG A 185 5.70 5.36 3.24
N ILE A 186 5.93 5.72 4.50
CA ILE A 186 7.11 6.52 4.90
C ILE A 186 8.39 5.69 4.74
N VAL A 187 8.38 4.45 5.25
CA VAL A 187 9.57 3.59 5.24
C VAL A 187 10.03 3.28 3.83
N ARG A 188 9.11 2.98 2.90
CA ARG A 188 9.48 2.67 1.53
C ARG A 188 10.17 3.83 0.83
N GLU A 189 9.73 5.09 1.07
CA GLU A 189 10.38 6.29 0.52
C GLU A 189 11.81 6.44 1.05
N ILE A 190 12.00 6.24 2.37
CA ILE A 190 13.32 6.28 2.99
C ILE A 190 14.24 5.20 2.42
N LEU A 191 13.72 3.99 2.20
CA LEU A 191 14.51 2.89 1.64
C LEU A 191 14.88 3.15 0.17
N ALA A 192 13.98 3.77 -0.60
CA ALA A 192 14.25 4.16 -1.96
C ALA A 192 15.28 5.29 -2.04
N ASP A 193 15.21 6.28 -1.14
CA ASP A 193 16.23 7.33 -1.03
C ASP A 193 17.60 6.75 -0.66
N ASN A 194 17.65 5.82 0.31
CA ASN A 194 18.90 5.16 0.72
C ASN A 194 19.51 4.36 -0.44
N GLU A 195 18.72 3.62 -1.22
CA GLU A 195 19.19 2.89 -2.41
C GLU A 195 19.75 3.85 -3.45
N ALA A 196 19.06 5.00 -3.70
CA ALA A 196 19.55 6.03 -4.61
C ALA A 196 20.90 6.59 -4.14
N ILE A 197 21.03 6.91 -2.86
CA ILE A 197 22.29 7.43 -2.29
C ILE A 197 23.41 6.37 -2.36
N GLU A 198 23.12 5.12 -2.04
CA GLU A 198 24.11 4.04 -2.10
C GLU A 198 24.63 3.81 -3.51
N ARG A 199 23.75 3.91 -4.52
CA ARG A 199 24.11 3.72 -5.94
C ARG A 199 24.84 4.89 -6.55
N THR A 200 24.44 6.12 -6.22
CA THR A 200 25.07 7.34 -6.75
C THR A 200 26.25 7.81 -5.92
N GLY A 201 26.41 7.30 -4.69
CA GLY A 201 27.44 7.74 -3.74
C GLY A 201 27.19 9.14 -3.17
N ASN A 202 26.06 9.78 -3.48
CA ASN A 202 25.80 11.18 -3.12
C ASN A 202 24.32 11.42 -2.76
N ALA A 203 24.07 12.03 -1.60
CA ALA A 203 22.73 12.43 -1.16
C ALA A 203 22.22 13.71 -1.84
N VAL A 204 23.11 14.51 -2.44
CA VAL A 204 22.77 15.81 -3.02
C VAL A 204 21.87 15.63 -4.24
N GLY A 205 22.15 14.65 -5.10
CA GLY A 205 21.35 14.40 -6.31
C GLY A 205 19.87 14.13 -5.99
N ILE A 206 19.58 13.16 -5.10
CA ILE A 206 18.19 12.88 -4.72
C ILE A 206 17.55 14.03 -3.93
N GLY A 207 18.32 14.72 -3.07
CA GLY A 207 17.84 15.86 -2.30
C GLY A 207 17.47 17.05 -3.17
N SER A 208 18.33 17.40 -4.13
CA SER A 208 18.10 18.47 -5.11
C SER A 208 16.90 18.16 -6.02
N ALA A 209 16.85 16.95 -6.58
CA ALA A 209 15.71 16.48 -7.38
C ALA A 209 14.39 16.60 -6.61
N LEU A 210 14.35 16.15 -5.35
CA LEU A 210 13.17 16.27 -4.48
C LEU A 210 12.75 17.72 -4.28
N LEU A 211 13.70 18.64 -4.04
CA LEU A 211 13.41 20.07 -3.87
C LEU A 211 12.88 20.69 -5.17
N LYS A 212 13.45 20.34 -6.33
CA LYS A 212 12.95 20.80 -7.63
C LYS A 212 11.53 20.32 -7.89
N LEU A 213 11.25 19.04 -7.62
CA LEU A 213 9.90 18.46 -7.72
C LEU A 213 8.90 19.19 -6.81
N LEU A 214 9.25 19.44 -5.56
CA LEU A 214 8.37 20.15 -4.61
C LEU A 214 8.06 21.57 -5.07
N ARG A 215 9.05 22.30 -5.59
CA ARG A 215 8.84 23.66 -6.13
C ARG A 215 7.94 23.65 -7.35
N ALA A 216 8.09 22.68 -8.23
CA ALA A 216 7.29 22.55 -9.44
C ALA A 216 5.84 22.08 -9.14
N CYS A 217 5.64 21.28 -8.07
CA CYS A 217 4.33 20.79 -7.64
C CYS A 217 3.62 21.73 -6.66
N SER A 218 4.24 22.84 -6.20
CA SER A 218 3.57 23.83 -5.36
C SER A 218 2.41 24.46 -6.13
N PRO A 219 1.13 24.13 -5.84
CA PRO A 219 0.02 24.79 -6.49
C PRO A 219 0.00 26.24 -6.01
N SER A 220 -0.15 27.16 -6.95
CA SER A 220 -0.75 28.46 -6.65
C SER A 220 -2.01 28.20 -5.84
N ILE A 221 -2.05 28.77 -4.65
CA ILE A 221 -3.06 28.68 -3.59
C ILE A 221 -4.48 28.88 -4.17
N VAL A 222 -5.11 27.86 -4.75
CA VAL A 222 -6.58 27.80 -4.92
C VAL A 222 -7.02 26.36 -5.20
N GLU A 223 -8.01 25.91 -4.39
CA GLU A 223 -8.96 24.83 -4.63
C GLU A 223 -8.64 23.41 -4.15
N SER A 224 -9.39 23.08 -3.15
CA SER A 224 -10.24 21.92 -2.86
C SER A 224 -10.02 21.27 -1.51
N ARG A 225 -11.01 21.44 -0.65
CA ARG A 225 -11.10 20.86 0.72
C ARG A 225 -10.92 19.33 0.81
N THR A 226 -11.04 18.61 -0.29
CA THR A 226 -10.84 17.13 -0.34
C THR A 226 -9.36 16.74 -0.42
N GLN A 227 -8.48 17.65 -0.84
CA GLN A 227 -7.02 17.41 -0.91
C GLN A 227 -6.31 17.55 0.44
N ILE A 228 -6.93 18.22 1.42
CA ILE A 228 -6.30 18.53 2.72
C ILE A 228 -5.91 17.26 3.50
N ILE A 229 -6.69 16.18 3.38
CA ILE A 229 -6.39 14.93 4.10
C ILE A 229 -5.25 14.15 3.43
N GLN A 230 -5.15 14.19 2.10
CA GLN A 230 -4.03 13.58 1.36
C GLN A 230 -2.76 14.43 1.46
N SER A 231 -2.86 15.76 1.48
CA SER A 231 -1.72 16.67 1.62
C SER A 231 -1.02 16.51 2.97
N SER A 232 -1.74 16.36 4.08
CA SER A 232 -1.12 16.26 5.41
C SER A 232 -0.24 15.00 5.57
N PHE A 233 -0.55 13.90 4.88
CA PHE A 233 0.27 12.68 4.90
C PHE A 233 1.43 12.73 3.89
N ALA A 234 1.23 13.37 2.74
CA ALA A 234 2.31 13.66 1.79
C ALA A 234 3.34 14.60 2.43
N ASP A 235 2.89 15.64 3.10
CA ASP A 235 3.76 16.58 3.83
C ASP A 235 4.58 15.86 4.92
N THR A 236 3.99 14.93 5.66
CA THR A 236 4.71 14.16 6.68
C THR A 236 5.80 13.28 6.07
N SER A 237 5.51 12.59 4.97
CA SER A 237 6.47 11.73 4.26
C SER A 237 7.63 12.55 3.70
N VAL A 238 7.34 13.68 3.06
CA VAL A 238 8.34 14.59 2.50
C VAL A 238 9.21 15.20 3.60
N ASN A 239 8.61 15.68 4.69
CA ASN A 239 9.35 16.27 5.80
C ASN A 239 10.30 15.25 6.46
N VAL A 240 9.89 13.99 6.59
CA VAL A 240 10.74 12.92 7.12
C VAL A 240 11.90 12.63 6.16
N ARG A 241 11.67 12.58 4.83
CA ARG A 241 12.72 12.40 3.81
C ARG A 241 13.74 13.52 3.88
N ILE A 242 13.29 14.79 3.82
CA ILE A 242 14.17 15.95 3.91
C ILE A 242 14.98 15.93 5.21
N SER A 243 14.34 15.69 6.35
CA SER A 243 15.03 15.63 7.64
C SER A 243 16.11 14.56 7.67
N ARG A 244 15.89 13.41 7.01
CA ARG A 244 16.86 12.32 6.96
C ARG A 244 17.97 12.57 5.94
N LEU A 245 17.69 13.24 4.84
CA LEU A 245 18.73 13.66 3.88
C LEU A 245 19.70 14.69 4.49
N LEU A 246 19.19 15.55 5.41
CA LEU A 246 20.00 16.53 6.14
C LEU A 246 20.75 15.91 7.33
N ASP A 247 20.17 14.90 7.97
CA ASP A 247 20.72 14.22 9.14
C ASP A 247 20.51 12.70 9.00
N PRO A 248 21.46 11.98 8.36
CA PRO A 248 21.36 10.53 8.13
C PRO A 248 21.31 9.69 9.40
N GLU A 249 21.87 10.17 10.50
CA GLU A 249 21.87 9.50 11.82
C GLU A 249 20.50 9.61 12.54
N ARG A 250 19.62 10.42 12.03
CA ARG A 250 18.32 10.66 12.65
C ARG A 250 17.43 9.43 12.60
N ASP A 251 17.17 8.85 13.75
CA ASP A 251 16.24 7.74 13.91
C ASP A 251 14.81 8.11 13.55
N VAL A 252 14.26 7.47 12.53
CA VAL A 252 12.84 7.57 12.20
C VAL A 252 12.05 6.69 13.16
N LYS A 253 11.51 7.29 14.23
CA LYS A 253 10.71 6.57 15.22
C LYS A 253 9.36 6.14 14.63
N LEU A 254 9.33 4.95 14.07
CA LEU A 254 8.11 4.29 13.62
C LEU A 254 7.32 3.82 14.85
N ARG A 255 6.39 4.64 15.31
CA ARG A 255 5.58 4.30 16.50
C ARG A 255 4.20 3.85 16.07
N LEU A 256 3.91 2.58 16.27
CA LEU A 256 2.53 2.10 16.29
C LEU A 256 1.92 2.50 17.65
N PRO A 257 0.78 3.20 17.67
CA PRO A 257 0.17 3.60 18.92
C PRO A 257 -0.29 2.37 19.70
N ARG A 258 0.06 2.32 20.98
CA ARG A 258 -0.23 1.16 21.84
C ARG A 258 -1.71 0.80 21.87
N TYR A 259 -2.59 1.81 21.85
CA TYR A 259 -4.04 1.58 21.81
C TYR A 259 -4.47 0.82 20.54
N ALA A 260 -3.87 1.12 19.37
CA ALA A 260 -4.22 0.43 18.14
C ALA A 260 -3.79 -1.05 18.17
N ILE A 261 -2.65 -1.36 18.79
CA ILE A 261 -2.19 -2.73 19.00
C ILE A 261 -3.14 -3.46 19.93
N LEU A 262 -3.48 -2.86 21.09
CA LEU A 262 -4.36 -3.47 22.08
C LEU A 262 -5.76 -3.72 21.50
N ILE A 263 -6.39 -2.72 20.87
CA ILE A 263 -7.70 -2.87 20.25
C ILE A 263 -7.67 -3.96 19.18
N SER A 264 -6.65 -3.97 18.31
CA SER A 264 -6.54 -4.98 17.26
C SER A 264 -6.36 -6.39 17.82
N ALA A 265 -5.57 -6.54 18.88
CA ALA A 265 -5.39 -7.83 19.55
C ALA A 265 -6.68 -8.30 20.22
N THR A 266 -7.42 -7.39 20.89
CA THR A 266 -8.71 -7.70 21.51
C THR A 266 -9.74 -8.10 20.47
N VAL A 267 -9.84 -7.35 19.36
CA VAL A 267 -10.77 -7.69 18.26
C VAL A 267 -10.42 -9.04 17.64
N PHE A 268 -9.13 -9.30 17.40
CA PHE A 268 -8.66 -10.58 16.86
C PHE A 268 -9.04 -11.75 17.80
N LEU A 269 -8.79 -11.58 19.10
CA LEU A 269 -9.14 -12.58 20.11
C LEU A 269 -10.66 -12.82 20.16
N LEU A 270 -11.45 -11.75 20.19
CA LEU A 270 -12.91 -11.84 20.20
C LEU A 270 -13.45 -12.54 18.95
N LEU A 271 -12.98 -12.17 17.76
CA LEU A 271 -13.37 -12.85 16.52
C LEU A 271 -12.98 -14.31 16.54
N SER A 272 -11.78 -14.65 17.01
CA SER A 272 -11.32 -16.03 17.12
C SER A 272 -12.21 -16.85 18.05
N ILE A 273 -12.56 -16.31 19.21
CA ILE A 273 -13.47 -16.95 20.17
C ILE A 273 -14.86 -17.12 19.54
N LEU A 274 -15.43 -16.07 18.92
CA LEU A 274 -16.74 -16.11 18.29
C LEU A 274 -16.79 -17.08 17.11
N PHE A 275 -15.75 -17.18 16.29
CA PHE A 275 -15.70 -18.17 15.22
C PHE A 275 -15.65 -19.60 15.77
N VAL A 276 -14.79 -19.88 16.75
CA VAL A 276 -14.73 -21.18 17.41
C VAL A 276 -16.08 -21.51 18.08
N TRP A 277 -16.67 -20.55 18.78
CA TRP A 277 -17.96 -20.70 19.44
C TRP A 277 -19.12 -20.94 18.47
N SER A 278 -19.09 -20.35 17.28
CA SER A 278 -20.15 -20.55 16.27
C SER A 278 -19.98 -21.83 15.43
N ILE A 279 -18.82 -22.50 15.50
CA ILE A 279 -18.54 -23.79 14.84
C ILE A 279 -18.98 -24.97 15.70
N GLY A 280 -18.87 -24.89 17.03
CA GLY A 280 -19.29 -25.92 17.99
C GLY A 280 -20.77 -25.86 18.32
#